data_9c3544afced52f8108de339a2c7a126e
#
_entry.id   9c3544afced52f8108de339a2c7a126e
#
_cell.length_a   1.000
_cell.length_b   1.000
_cell.length_c   1.000
_cell.angle_alpha   90.00
_cell.angle_beta   90.00
_cell.angle_gamma   90.00
#
_symmetry.space_group_name_H-M   'P 1'
#
loop_
_entity.id
_entity.type
_entity.pdbx_description
1 polymer ?
#
loop_
_entity_poly.entity_id
_entity_poly.type
_entity_poly.pdbx_seq_one_letter_code
_entity_poly.pdbx_strand_id
1 'polypeptide(L)'
;MKMKAVVIYEAGGPEQLKVETREIPELKEGWTLVKIKGFGINRSEIFTREGHSPSVKFPRILGIECVGEVEKTTSSNLKKGQKIVSIMGEMGRAFDGSYAEYVLLPNEQVYPVNTSLSWEELAIVPETYYTAFGSMGNLQIKENDNILVRAGSSGVGIAFLKLVKAKFPNIRIVASIRKKDIEKRNKILSLGYDEVIFDNNNVLETKENFDKILELVGPVSLNLSRLGIISP
;
A
#
# COMPACT_ATOMS: atom_id res chain seq x y z
N MET A 1 -7.43 29.15 -8.36
CA MET A 1 -8.34 28.46 -7.39
C MET A 1 -7.45 27.76 -6.36
N LYS A 2 -7.93 27.69 -5.10
CA LYS A 2 -7.15 27.19 -3.97
C LYS A 2 -7.63 25.82 -3.51
N MET A 3 -6.71 25.05 -2.92
CA MET A 3 -6.97 23.71 -2.32
C MET A 3 -6.28 23.60 -0.97
N LYS A 4 -6.75 22.70 -0.12
CA LYS A 4 -6.01 22.27 1.07
C LYS A 4 -4.99 21.20 0.69
N ALA A 5 -3.81 21.27 1.28
CA ALA A 5 -2.74 20.28 1.10
C ALA A 5 -1.94 20.12 2.39
N VAL A 6 -1.33 18.95 2.55
CA VAL A 6 -0.36 18.69 3.63
C VAL A 6 1.04 18.77 3.03
N VAL A 7 1.80 19.77 3.43
CA VAL A 7 3.12 20.06 2.88
C VAL A 7 4.19 19.78 3.94
N ILE A 8 5.31 19.23 3.52
CA ILE A 8 6.52 19.12 4.33
C ILE A 8 7.63 19.99 3.73
N TYR A 9 8.35 20.71 4.58
CA TYR A 9 9.40 21.65 4.18
C TYR A 9 10.81 21.14 4.42
N GLU A 10 10.93 20.19 5.36
CA GLU A 10 12.17 19.52 5.73
C GLU A 10 11.86 18.12 6.29
N ALA A 11 12.86 17.27 6.34
CA ALA A 11 12.72 15.94 6.93
C ALA A 11 12.51 16.04 8.45
N GLY A 12 11.67 15.14 8.99
CA GLY A 12 11.44 15.11 10.44
C GLY A 12 10.27 14.24 10.87
N GLY A 13 9.80 14.48 12.08
CA GLY A 13 8.68 13.79 12.70
C GLY A 13 7.31 14.23 12.15
N PRO A 14 6.20 13.72 12.73
CA PRO A 14 4.84 14.06 12.29
C PRO A 14 4.53 15.57 12.34
N GLU A 15 5.23 16.33 13.14
CA GLU A 15 5.14 17.79 13.27
C GLU A 15 5.50 18.53 11.97
N GLN A 16 6.20 17.89 11.04
CA GLN A 16 6.52 18.44 9.73
C GLN A 16 5.34 18.43 8.75
N LEU A 17 4.29 17.70 9.05
CA LEU A 17 3.06 17.67 8.26
C LEU A 17 2.25 18.95 8.48
N LYS A 18 2.39 19.94 7.59
CA LYS A 18 1.71 21.24 7.70
C LYS A 18 0.50 21.29 6.78
N VAL A 19 -0.70 21.42 7.36
CA VAL A 19 -1.92 21.66 6.59
C VAL A 19 -1.97 23.12 6.21
N GLU A 20 -2.01 23.40 4.91
CA GLU A 20 -2.05 24.76 4.39
C GLU A 20 -2.87 24.89 3.11
N THR A 21 -3.09 26.12 2.68
CA THR A 21 -3.78 26.44 1.43
C THR A 21 -2.75 26.66 0.32
N ARG A 22 -2.90 25.91 -0.76
CA ARG A 22 -2.07 26.00 -1.98
C ARG A 22 -2.92 26.37 -3.18
N GLU A 23 -2.28 26.86 -4.25
CA GLU A 23 -2.95 26.99 -5.54
C GLU A 23 -3.16 25.60 -6.14
N ILE A 24 -4.33 25.38 -6.79
CA ILE A 24 -4.57 24.16 -7.56
C ILE A 24 -3.59 24.16 -8.74
N PRO A 25 -2.87 23.04 -9.00
CA PRO A 25 -1.92 22.95 -10.09
C PRO A 25 -2.57 23.28 -11.44
N GLU A 26 -1.84 24.02 -12.28
CA GLU A 26 -2.26 24.27 -13.66
C GLU A 26 -2.05 23.02 -14.52
N LEU A 27 -3.03 22.75 -15.38
CA LEU A 27 -2.93 21.64 -16.33
C LEU A 27 -1.80 21.93 -17.34
N LYS A 28 -0.97 20.94 -17.60
CA LYS A 28 0.09 20.97 -18.60
C LYS A 28 -0.03 19.80 -19.57
N GLU A 29 0.56 19.93 -20.76
CA GLU A 29 0.52 18.88 -21.78
C GLU A 29 1.09 17.55 -21.25
N GLY A 30 0.44 16.44 -21.60
CA GLY A 30 0.78 15.09 -21.13
C GLY A 30 0.28 14.77 -19.70
N TRP A 31 -0.50 15.66 -19.07
CA TRP A 31 -0.93 15.51 -17.67
C TRP A 31 -2.43 15.62 -17.50
N THR A 32 -2.89 15.09 -16.37
CA THR A 32 -4.29 15.11 -15.94
C THR A 32 -4.36 15.67 -14.50
N LEU A 33 -5.24 16.64 -14.31
CA LEU A 33 -5.63 17.14 -12.99
C LEU A 33 -6.74 16.24 -12.43
N VAL A 34 -6.51 15.65 -11.27
CA VAL A 34 -7.44 14.76 -10.58
C VAL A 34 -7.96 15.44 -9.33
N LYS A 35 -9.28 15.45 -9.15
CA LYS A 35 -9.92 15.79 -7.87
C LYS A 35 -9.94 14.56 -6.99
N ILE A 36 -9.17 14.59 -5.91
CA ILE A 36 -8.97 13.46 -5.00
C ILE A 36 -10.24 13.22 -4.17
N LYS A 37 -10.63 11.97 -4.01
CA LYS A 37 -11.73 11.50 -3.16
C LYS A 37 -11.24 10.67 -1.99
N GLY A 38 -10.04 10.08 -2.11
CA GLY A 38 -9.40 9.31 -1.07
C GLY A 38 -7.98 8.92 -1.45
N PHE A 39 -7.19 8.57 -0.45
CA PHE A 39 -5.85 8.01 -0.60
C PHE A 39 -5.49 7.16 0.61
N GLY A 40 -4.62 6.18 0.43
CA GLY A 40 -4.01 5.43 1.52
C GLY A 40 -2.85 6.18 2.16
N ILE A 41 -2.49 5.79 3.38
CA ILE A 41 -1.28 6.25 4.07
C ILE A 41 -0.33 5.05 4.20
N ASN A 42 0.83 5.16 3.58
CA ASN A 42 1.77 4.06 3.44
C ASN A 42 3.04 4.28 4.26
N ARG A 43 3.67 3.19 4.68
CA ARG A 43 4.90 3.26 5.48
C ARG A 43 6.07 3.92 4.72
N SER A 44 6.11 3.79 3.40
CA SER A 44 7.12 4.42 2.55
C SER A 44 7.08 5.95 2.62
N GLU A 45 5.91 6.55 2.83
CA GLU A 45 5.73 7.99 2.99
C GLU A 45 6.27 8.48 4.33
N ILE A 46 6.18 7.64 5.39
CA ILE A 46 6.83 7.92 6.67
C ILE A 46 8.35 7.98 6.48
N PHE A 47 8.94 7.01 5.78
CA PHE A 47 10.37 7.03 5.48
C PHE A 47 10.78 8.23 4.64
N THR A 48 9.97 8.64 3.66
CA THR A 48 10.21 9.85 2.88
C THR A 48 10.17 11.09 3.75
N ARG A 49 9.18 11.22 4.63
CA ARG A 49 9.09 12.33 5.58
C ARG A 49 10.29 12.38 6.52
N GLU A 50 10.79 11.24 6.98
CA GLU A 50 11.96 11.13 7.86
C GLU A 50 13.31 11.33 7.15
N GLY A 51 13.29 11.59 5.83
CA GLY A 51 14.50 11.88 5.06
C GLY A 51 15.22 10.65 4.48
N HIS A 52 14.61 9.46 4.56
CA HIS A 52 15.19 8.22 4.01
C HIS A 52 15.01 8.06 2.50
N SER A 53 14.51 9.09 1.82
CA SER A 53 14.37 9.15 0.36
C SER A 53 15.23 10.29 -0.20
N PRO A 54 16.53 10.10 -0.43
CA PRO A 54 17.49 11.18 -0.71
C PRO A 54 17.23 11.93 -2.02
N SER A 55 16.48 11.33 -2.95
CA SER A 55 16.09 11.99 -4.20
C SER A 55 14.94 13.00 -4.04
N VAL A 56 14.22 12.97 -2.92
CA VAL A 56 13.09 13.86 -2.67
C VAL A 56 13.58 15.23 -2.25
N LYS A 57 13.09 16.26 -2.97
CA LYS A 57 13.38 17.68 -2.65
C LYS A 57 12.18 18.31 -1.98
N PHE A 58 12.41 18.97 -0.85
CA PHE A 58 11.42 19.76 -0.15
C PHE A 58 11.37 21.21 -0.65
N PRO A 59 10.25 21.94 -0.58
CA PRO A 59 8.96 21.48 -0.05
C PRO A 59 8.28 20.42 -0.94
N ARG A 60 7.50 19.52 -0.32
CA ARG A 60 6.80 18.45 -1.04
C ARG A 60 5.44 18.16 -0.39
N ILE A 61 4.42 17.93 -1.22
CA ILE A 61 3.19 17.25 -0.84
C ILE A 61 3.44 15.76 -1.03
N LEU A 62 3.34 14.96 0.05
CA LEU A 62 3.49 13.51 0.00
C LEU A 62 2.23 12.82 -0.56
N GLY A 63 2.23 11.50 -0.56
CA GLY A 63 1.14 10.65 -1.04
C GLY A 63 1.51 9.98 -2.35
N ILE A 64 1.55 8.64 -2.33
CA ILE A 64 1.99 7.81 -3.46
C ILE A 64 0.86 7.10 -4.19
N GLU A 65 -0.38 7.30 -3.76
CA GLU A 65 -1.58 6.74 -4.37
C GLU A 65 -2.78 7.66 -4.20
N CYS A 66 -3.75 7.55 -5.08
CA CYS A 66 -5.05 8.20 -4.89
C CYS A 66 -6.15 7.51 -5.67
N VAL A 67 -7.39 7.79 -5.25
CA VAL A 67 -8.61 7.56 -6.00
C VAL A 67 -9.34 8.89 -6.17
N GLY A 68 -9.98 9.08 -7.30
CA GLY A 68 -10.64 10.35 -7.56
C GLY A 68 -11.33 10.41 -8.90
N GLU A 69 -11.61 11.63 -9.33
CA GLU A 69 -12.26 11.96 -10.59
C GLU A 69 -11.36 12.85 -11.44
N VAL A 70 -11.32 12.61 -12.73
CA VAL A 70 -10.67 13.51 -13.68
C VAL A 70 -11.37 14.88 -13.63
N GLU A 71 -10.64 15.91 -13.24
CA GLU A 71 -11.13 17.29 -13.27
C GLU A 71 -10.84 17.96 -14.61
N LYS A 72 -9.59 17.84 -15.09
CA LYS A 72 -9.15 18.31 -16.41
C LYS A 72 -8.07 17.36 -16.94
N THR A 73 -8.01 17.17 -18.25
CA THR A 73 -7.00 16.31 -18.87
C THR A 73 -6.60 16.81 -20.24
N THR A 74 -5.38 16.48 -20.66
CA THR A 74 -4.91 16.63 -22.04
C THR A 74 -4.99 15.31 -22.82
N SER A 75 -5.33 14.19 -22.16
CA SER A 75 -5.47 12.89 -22.79
C SER A 75 -6.81 12.77 -23.52
N SER A 76 -6.79 12.31 -24.78
CA SER A 76 -8.00 11.97 -25.56
C SER A 76 -8.74 10.74 -25.00
N ASN A 77 -8.05 9.91 -24.20
CA ASN A 77 -8.60 8.66 -23.64
C ASN A 77 -9.27 8.85 -22.28
N LEU A 78 -9.17 10.03 -21.69
CA LEU A 78 -9.74 10.35 -20.39
C LEU A 78 -10.84 11.41 -20.54
N LYS A 79 -11.85 11.33 -19.66
CA LYS A 79 -12.99 12.28 -19.69
C LYS A 79 -13.19 12.87 -18.30
N LYS A 80 -13.55 14.17 -18.25
CA LYS A 80 -13.94 14.83 -17.00
C LYS A 80 -15.03 14.03 -16.28
N GLY A 81 -14.88 13.89 -14.95
CA GLY A 81 -15.76 13.11 -14.08
C GLY A 81 -15.51 11.60 -14.11
N GLN A 82 -14.57 11.12 -14.91
CA GLN A 82 -14.22 9.70 -14.96
C GLN A 82 -13.57 9.27 -13.64
N LYS A 83 -14.07 8.17 -13.05
CA LYS A 83 -13.49 7.56 -11.83
C LYS A 83 -12.15 6.92 -12.18
N ILE A 84 -11.13 7.22 -11.38
CA ILE A 84 -9.76 6.73 -11.59
C ILE A 84 -9.12 6.26 -10.30
N VAL A 85 -8.09 5.46 -10.47
CA VAL A 85 -7.06 5.19 -9.46
C VAL A 85 -5.70 5.59 -10.00
N SER A 86 -4.75 5.90 -9.11
CA SER A 86 -3.36 6.12 -9.43
C SER A 86 -2.47 5.61 -8.32
N ILE A 87 -1.29 5.13 -8.69
CA ILE A 87 -0.36 4.49 -7.76
C ILE A 87 1.08 4.73 -8.18
N MET A 88 1.96 5.03 -7.22
CA MET A 88 3.42 5.13 -7.40
C MET A 88 3.86 6.11 -8.48
N GLY A 89 4.75 5.75 -9.38
CA GLY A 89 5.19 6.56 -10.52
C GLY A 89 5.79 7.92 -10.14
N GLU A 90 6.53 7.96 -9.03
CA GLU A 90 7.16 9.16 -8.47
C GLU A 90 6.20 10.21 -7.88
N MET A 91 4.89 9.90 -7.78
CA MET A 91 3.91 10.73 -7.06
C MET A 91 4.34 10.88 -5.59
N GLY A 92 4.34 12.12 -5.09
CA GLY A 92 4.80 12.45 -3.74
C GLY A 92 6.32 12.43 -3.55
N ARG A 93 7.09 12.21 -4.64
CA ARG A 93 8.56 12.16 -4.65
C ARG A 93 9.15 13.15 -5.64
N ALA A 94 9.13 12.86 -6.95
CA ALA A 94 9.61 13.78 -7.98
C ALA A 94 8.67 14.97 -8.21
N PHE A 95 7.37 14.77 -8.00
CA PHE A 95 6.33 15.78 -8.07
C PHE A 95 5.35 15.64 -6.88
N ASP A 96 4.49 16.65 -6.68
CA ASP A 96 3.55 16.67 -5.55
C ASP A 96 2.55 15.53 -5.61
N GLY A 97 2.26 14.95 -4.46
CA GLY A 97 1.44 13.76 -4.29
C GLY A 97 0.02 14.04 -3.83
N SER A 98 -0.58 12.98 -3.29
CA SER A 98 -2.02 12.93 -3.03
C SER A 98 -2.48 13.45 -1.68
N TYR A 99 -1.59 13.92 -0.80
CA TYR A 99 -2.02 14.52 0.46
C TYR A 99 -2.59 15.93 0.25
N ALA A 100 -3.55 16.05 -0.67
CA ALA A 100 -4.19 17.27 -1.09
C ALA A 100 -5.60 17.01 -1.64
N GLU A 101 -6.36 18.07 -1.93
CA GLU A 101 -7.67 17.94 -2.59
C GLU A 101 -7.56 17.69 -4.10
N TYR A 102 -6.43 18.08 -4.71
CA TYR A 102 -6.13 17.86 -6.13
C TYR A 102 -4.68 17.41 -6.30
N VAL A 103 -4.45 16.60 -7.33
CA VAL A 103 -3.11 16.19 -7.76
C VAL A 103 -3.01 16.28 -9.28
N LEU A 104 -1.85 16.66 -9.77
CA LEU A 104 -1.53 16.67 -11.19
C LEU A 104 -0.66 15.45 -11.50
N LEU A 105 -1.14 14.58 -12.39
CA LEU A 105 -0.55 13.27 -12.70
C LEU A 105 -0.20 13.18 -14.18
N PRO A 106 0.91 12.51 -14.56
CA PRO A 106 1.13 12.09 -15.94
C PRO A 106 -0.06 11.25 -16.44
N ASN A 107 -0.46 11.44 -17.70
CA ASN A 107 -1.62 10.74 -18.26
C ASN A 107 -1.51 9.21 -18.17
N GLU A 108 -0.30 8.67 -18.34
CA GLU A 108 -0.03 7.22 -18.26
C GLU A 108 -0.14 6.63 -16.83
N GLN A 109 -0.22 7.49 -15.81
CA GLN A 109 -0.40 7.09 -14.40
C GLN A 109 -1.84 7.25 -13.93
N VAL A 110 -2.76 7.57 -14.82
CA VAL A 110 -4.19 7.72 -14.52
C VAL A 110 -4.94 6.52 -15.08
N TYR A 111 -5.38 5.63 -14.20
CA TYR A 111 -6.03 4.38 -14.56
C TYR A 111 -7.55 4.47 -14.36
N PRO A 112 -8.35 4.55 -15.45
CA PRO A 112 -9.80 4.54 -15.37
C PRO A 112 -10.31 3.24 -14.76
N VAL A 113 -11.31 3.35 -13.88
CA VAL A 113 -11.95 2.20 -13.26
C VAL A 113 -13.46 2.29 -13.37
N ASN A 114 -14.08 1.13 -13.60
CA ASN A 114 -15.53 0.96 -13.55
C ASN A 114 -15.86 0.04 -12.38
N THR A 115 -16.34 0.61 -11.27
CA THR A 115 -16.59 -0.12 -10.04
C THR A 115 -17.73 0.51 -9.26
N SER A 116 -18.47 -0.34 -8.53
CA SER A 116 -19.50 0.06 -7.56
C SER A 116 -18.97 0.35 -6.16
N LEU A 117 -17.65 0.14 -5.92
CA LEU A 117 -17.04 0.45 -4.63
C LEU A 117 -17.25 1.91 -4.26
N SER A 118 -17.51 2.15 -2.96
CA SER A 118 -17.46 3.50 -2.38
C SER A 118 -16.06 4.09 -2.52
N TRP A 119 -15.91 5.39 -2.30
CA TRP A 119 -14.58 6.01 -2.36
C TRP A 119 -13.65 5.51 -1.25
N GLU A 120 -14.20 5.24 -0.09
CA GLU A 120 -13.48 4.68 1.06
C GLU A 120 -12.96 3.27 0.76
N GLU A 121 -13.81 2.40 0.20
CA GLU A 121 -13.42 1.05 -0.20
C GLU A 121 -12.40 1.08 -1.34
N LEU A 122 -12.60 1.95 -2.33
CA LEU A 122 -11.66 2.06 -3.45
C LEU A 122 -10.30 2.60 -3.00
N ALA A 123 -10.25 3.53 -2.02
CA ALA A 123 -9.01 4.09 -1.52
C ALA A 123 -8.07 3.07 -0.82
N ILE A 124 -8.60 1.91 -0.41
CA ILE A 124 -7.79 0.84 0.20
C ILE A 124 -7.05 0.02 -0.88
N VAL A 125 -7.49 0.13 -2.14
CA VAL A 125 -7.08 -0.82 -3.19
C VAL A 125 -5.70 -0.53 -3.79
N PRO A 126 -5.33 0.72 -4.22
CA PRO A 126 -4.22 0.89 -5.14
C PRO A 126 -2.91 0.30 -4.63
N GLU A 127 -2.28 0.88 -3.62
CA GLU A 127 -0.96 0.44 -3.13
C GLU A 127 -1.02 -0.93 -2.45
N THR A 128 -2.01 -1.11 -1.56
CA THR A 128 -2.10 -2.31 -0.72
C THR A 128 -2.32 -3.58 -1.55
N TYR A 129 -3.28 -3.56 -2.49
CA TYR A 129 -3.54 -4.73 -3.33
C TYR A 129 -2.53 -4.88 -4.46
N TYR A 130 -1.97 -3.80 -4.98
CA TYR A 130 -0.90 -3.89 -5.98
C TYR A 130 0.34 -4.59 -5.41
N THR A 131 0.77 -4.19 -4.20
CA THR A 131 1.87 -4.82 -3.48
C THR A 131 1.58 -6.29 -3.17
N ALA A 132 0.36 -6.60 -2.71
CA ALA A 132 -0.06 -7.97 -2.43
C ALA A 132 -0.11 -8.83 -3.71
N PHE A 133 -0.63 -8.29 -4.81
CA PHE A 133 -0.72 -8.98 -6.10
C PHE A 133 0.66 -9.27 -6.69
N GLY A 134 1.56 -8.30 -6.68
CA GLY A 134 2.95 -8.49 -7.10
C GLY A 134 3.67 -9.54 -6.26
N SER A 135 3.46 -9.52 -4.94
CA SER A 135 4.01 -10.54 -4.03
C SER A 135 3.49 -11.93 -4.33
N MET A 136 2.17 -12.06 -4.61
CA MET A 136 1.57 -13.34 -4.99
C MET A 136 2.18 -13.90 -6.29
N GLY A 137 2.42 -13.05 -7.28
CA GLY A 137 3.08 -13.42 -8.54
C GLY A 137 4.53 -13.88 -8.32
N ASN A 138 5.29 -13.12 -7.54
CA ASN A 138 6.70 -13.42 -7.27
C ASN A 138 6.89 -14.71 -6.47
N LEU A 139 5.99 -15.03 -5.55
CA LEU A 139 6.03 -16.26 -4.77
C LEU A 139 5.71 -17.52 -5.57
N GLN A 140 5.15 -17.39 -6.79
CA GLN A 140 4.81 -18.53 -7.65
C GLN A 140 4.02 -19.61 -6.91
N ILE A 141 2.97 -19.19 -6.21
CA ILE A 141 2.14 -20.04 -5.33
C ILE A 141 1.48 -21.17 -6.11
N LYS A 142 1.54 -22.38 -5.55
CA LYS A 142 0.86 -23.59 -6.04
C LYS A 142 -0.26 -23.99 -5.08
N GLU A 143 -1.23 -24.75 -5.57
CA GLU A 143 -2.46 -25.11 -4.83
C GLU A 143 -2.22 -25.80 -3.49
N ASN A 144 -1.15 -26.59 -3.37
CA ASN A 144 -0.82 -27.36 -2.17
C ASN A 144 0.26 -26.72 -1.29
N ASP A 145 0.68 -25.48 -1.60
CA ASP A 145 1.68 -24.80 -0.78
C ASP A 145 1.13 -24.50 0.62
N ASN A 146 1.99 -24.62 1.62
CA ASN A 146 1.77 -24.12 2.98
C ASN A 146 2.43 -22.74 3.10
N ILE A 147 1.65 -21.70 3.34
CA ILE A 147 2.11 -20.33 3.26
C ILE A 147 2.15 -19.66 4.63
N LEU A 148 3.27 -19.02 4.95
CA LEU A 148 3.39 -18.11 6.08
C LEU A 148 3.35 -16.66 5.62
N VAL A 149 2.48 -15.86 6.23
CA VAL A 149 2.46 -14.40 6.09
C VAL A 149 2.96 -13.75 7.37
N ARG A 150 4.19 -13.25 7.36
CA ARG A 150 4.72 -12.49 8.49
C ARG A 150 4.11 -11.09 8.52
N ALA A 151 3.73 -10.63 9.71
CA ALA A 151 2.86 -9.46 9.90
C ALA A 151 1.51 -9.60 9.17
N GLY A 152 0.87 -10.77 9.26
CA GLY A 152 -0.40 -11.08 8.60
C GLY A 152 -1.56 -10.15 8.96
N SER A 153 -1.44 -9.39 10.05
CA SER A 153 -2.42 -8.36 10.43
C SER A 153 -2.23 -7.00 9.73
N SER A 154 -1.22 -6.85 8.88
CA SER A 154 -1.02 -5.63 8.10
C SER A 154 -2.00 -5.54 6.94
N GLY A 155 -2.20 -4.33 6.38
CA GLY A 155 -3.05 -4.13 5.20
C GLY A 155 -2.64 -5.05 4.04
N VAL A 156 -1.34 -5.09 3.71
CA VAL A 156 -0.81 -5.95 2.65
C VAL A 156 -1.00 -7.44 2.97
N GLY A 157 -0.80 -7.86 4.24
CA GLY A 157 -1.02 -9.25 4.67
C GLY A 157 -2.47 -9.69 4.48
N ILE A 158 -3.43 -8.83 4.85
CA ILE A 158 -4.86 -9.09 4.68
C ILE A 158 -5.25 -9.12 3.19
N ALA A 159 -4.74 -8.17 2.39
CA ALA A 159 -4.99 -8.16 0.95
C ALA A 159 -4.41 -9.40 0.27
N PHE A 160 -3.20 -9.80 0.63
CA PHE A 160 -2.57 -11.03 0.15
C PHE A 160 -3.42 -12.27 0.47
N LEU A 161 -3.87 -12.42 1.74
CA LEU A 161 -4.79 -13.48 2.14
C LEU A 161 -6.02 -13.55 1.21
N LYS A 162 -6.68 -12.40 0.99
CA LYS A 162 -7.90 -12.33 0.16
C LYS A 162 -7.61 -12.72 -1.29
N LEU A 163 -6.52 -12.26 -1.88
CA LEU A 163 -6.13 -12.62 -3.24
C LEU A 163 -5.79 -14.11 -3.37
N VAL A 164 -5.03 -14.65 -2.42
CA VAL A 164 -4.62 -16.05 -2.43
C VAL A 164 -5.83 -16.96 -2.26
N LYS A 165 -6.70 -16.72 -1.27
CA LYS A 165 -7.92 -17.53 -1.04
C LYS A 165 -8.93 -17.40 -2.20
N ALA A 166 -9.00 -16.26 -2.88
CA ALA A 166 -9.84 -16.11 -4.07
C ALA A 166 -9.37 -16.99 -5.24
N LYS A 167 -8.04 -17.18 -5.39
CA LYS A 167 -7.47 -18.02 -6.44
C LYS A 167 -7.35 -19.49 -6.04
N PHE A 168 -7.04 -19.76 -4.79
CA PHE A 168 -6.80 -21.10 -4.21
C PHE A 168 -7.62 -21.24 -2.92
N PRO A 169 -8.93 -21.56 -2.99
CA PRO A 169 -9.82 -21.54 -1.82
C PRO A 169 -9.39 -22.46 -0.67
N ASN A 170 -8.76 -23.60 -0.98
CA ASN A 170 -8.40 -24.64 -0.01
C ASN A 170 -6.94 -24.55 0.47
N ILE A 171 -6.16 -23.58 -0.03
CA ILE A 171 -4.74 -23.43 0.36
C ILE A 171 -4.61 -23.10 1.84
N ARG A 172 -3.64 -23.71 2.51
CA ARG A 172 -3.34 -23.38 3.90
C ARG A 172 -2.49 -22.11 3.97
N ILE A 173 -2.96 -21.13 4.74
CA ILE A 173 -2.28 -19.85 4.91
C ILE A 173 -2.28 -19.45 6.40
N VAL A 174 -1.09 -19.26 6.94
CA VAL A 174 -0.82 -18.98 8.35
C VAL A 174 -0.35 -17.55 8.51
N ALA A 175 -0.87 -16.83 9.50
CA ALA A 175 -0.41 -15.49 9.85
C ALA A 175 0.57 -15.51 11.02
N SER A 176 1.59 -14.65 11.03
CA SER A 176 2.27 -14.33 12.28
C SER A 176 1.90 -12.94 12.79
N ILE A 177 1.81 -12.78 14.12
CA ILE A 177 1.56 -11.54 14.83
C ILE A 177 2.51 -11.37 16.03
N ARG A 178 2.88 -10.12 16.35
CA ARG A 178 3.93 -9.83 17.36
C ARG A 178 3.52 -10.00 18.81
N LYS A 179 2.25 -9.83 19.16
CA LYS A 179 1.78 -9.86 20.57
C LYS A 179 0.84 -11.02 20.79
N LYS A 180 1.00 -11.70 21.93
CA LYS A 180 0.04 -12.69 22.43
C LYS A 180 -1.24 -11.98 22.88
N ASP A 181 -2.06 -11.65 21.90
CA ASP A 181 -3.35 -11.00 22.07
C ASP A 181 -4.42 -11.93 21.49
N ILE A 182 -5.23 -12.51 22.36
CA ILE A 182 -6.24 -13.50 21.99
C ILE A 182 -7.35 -12.86 21.15
N GLU A 183 -7.77 -11.65 21.47
CA GLU A 183 -8.81 -10.94 20.72
C GLU A 183 -8.33 -10.65 19.29
N LYS A 184 -7.12 -10.11 19.17
CA LYS A 184 -6.47 -9.87 17.88
C LYS A 184 -6.29 -11.16 17.08
N ARG A 185 -5.86 -12.24 17.73
CA ARG A 185 -5.74 -13.56 17.10
C ARG A 185 -7.07 -14.01 16.51
N ASN A 186 -8.14 -13.96 17.29
CA ASN A 186 -9.47 -14.37 16.86
C ASN A 186 -9.98 -13.50 15.68
N LYS A 187 -9.74 -12.21 15.73
CA LYS A 187 -10.07 -11.30 14.64
C LYS A 187 -9.30 -11.65 13.35
N ILE A 188 -8.03 -12.02 13.44
CA ILE A 188 -7.22 -12.41 12.27
C ILE A 188 -7.70 -13.75 11.71
N LEU A 189 -8.02 -14.73 12.55
CA LEU A 189 -8.64 -15.98 12.11
C LEU A 189 -9.97 -15.75 11.38
N SER A 190 -10.83 -14.86 11.89
CA SER A 190 -12.11 -14.54 11.24
C SER A 190 -11.98 -13.91 9.87
N LEU A 191 -10.80 -13.38 9.49
CA LEU A 191 -10.54 -12.87 8.15
C LEU A 191 -10.30 -13.97 7.11
N GLY A 192 -10.01 -15.21 7.57
CA GLY A 192 -9.81 -16.38 6.72
C GLY A 192 -8.42 -17.02 6.76
N TYR A 193 -7.55 -16.60 7.68
CA TYR A 193 -6.33 -17.35 7.97
C TYR A 193 -6.68 -18.68 8.66
N ASP A 194 -5.97 -19.73 8.30
CA ASP A 194 -6.20 -21.08 8.87
C ASP A 194 -5.59 -21.20 10.26
N GLU A 195 -4.51 -20.46 10.53
CA GLU A 195 -3.82 -20.43 11.82
C GLU A 195 -3.16 -19.08 12.06
N VAL A 196 -2.95 -18.74 13.33
CA VAL A 196 -2.15 -17.59 13.77
C VAL A 196 -1.10 -18.04 14.76
N ILE A 197 0.16 -17.81 14.42
CA ILE A 197 1.32 -18.05 15.28
C ILE A 197 1.87 -16.73 15.84
N PHE A 198 2.59 -16.83 16.96
CA PHE A 198 3.18 -15.63 17.57
C PHE A 198 4.63 -15.46 17.14
N ASP A 199 5.00 -14.21 16.93
CA ASP A 199 6.36 -13.77 16.64
C ASP A 199 6.89 -13.04 17.88
N ASN A 200 7.74 -13.69 18.63
CA ASN A 200 8.36 -13.13 19.83
C ASN A 200 9.76 -12.60 19.47
N ASN A 201 9.90 -11.28 19.35
CA ASN A 201 11.15 -10.61 18.99
C ASN A 201 11.82 -11.20 17.72
N ASN A 202 11.03 -11.39 16.66
CA ASN A 202 11.39 -12.01 15.39
C ASN A 202 11.67 -13.54 15.45
N VAL A 203 11.41 -14.20 16.58
CA VAL A 203 11.44 -15.64 16.69
C VAL A 203 10.00 -16.16 16.60
N LEU A 204 9.72 -16.97 15.59
CA LEU A 204 8.40 -17.58 15.38
C LEU A 204 8.20 -18.73 16.39
N GLU A 205 7.08 -18.72 17.08
CA GLU A 205 6.69 -19.82 17.99
C GLU A 205 6.08 -20.99 17.20
N THR A 206 6.87 -21.58 16.31
CA THR A 206 6.48 -22.76 15.52
C THR A 206 7.71 -23.61 15.19
N LYS A 207 7.50 -24.91 14.98
CA LYS A 207 8.47 -25.86 14.41
C LYS A 207 8.07 -26.29 13.00
N GLU A 208 7.00 -25.70 12.46
CA GLU A 208 6.45 -26.05 11.17
C GLU A 208 7.29 -25.46 10.04
N ASN A 209 7.41 -26.19 8.96
CA ASN A 209 8.02 -25.74 7.72
C ASN A 209 6.95 -25.16 6.78
N PHE A 210 7.31 -24.13 6.05
CA PHE A 210 6.46 -23.47 5.06
C PHE A 210 7.10 -23.51 3.68
N ASP A 211 6.30 -23.76 2.65
CA ASP A 211 6.78 -23.76 1.25
C ASP A 211 7.03 -22.34 0.75
N LYS A 212 6.24 -21.39 1.23
CA LYS A 212 6.31 -19.98 0.84
C LYS A 212 6.19 -19.07 2.06
N ILE A 213 6.97 -17.98 2.06
CA ILE A 213 6.92 -16.98 3.12
C ILE A 213 6.77 -15.60 2.49
N LEU A 214 5.70 -14.90 2.85
CA LEU A 214 5.58 -13.46 2.61
C LEU A 214 6.13 -12.70 3.81
N GLU A 215 7.28 -12.05 3.63
CA GLU A 215 7.95 -11.29 4.68
C GLU A 215 7.60 -9.80 4.58
N LEU A 216 6.83 -9.28 5.55
CA LEU A 216 6.37 -7.89 5.62
C LEU A 216 6.91 -7.12 6.83
N VAL A 217 7.79 -7.74 7.64
CA VAL A 217 8.34 -7.10 8.85
C VAL A 217 9.58 -6.26 8.53
N GLY A 218 10.48 -6.80 7.70
CA GLY A 218 11.67 -6.10 7.23
C GLY A 218 12.99 -6.86 7.40
N PRO A 219 14.15 -6.22 7.14
CA PRO A 219 15.44 -6.89 7.04
C PRO A 219 15.87 -7.69 8.27
N VAL A 220 15.51 -7.22 9.47
CA VAL A 220 15.89 -7.88 10.74
C VAL A 220 15.28 -9.27 10.87
N SER A 221 14.03 -9.43 10.39
CA SER A 221 13.33 -10.71 10.43
C SER A 221 13.65 -11.62 9.27
N LEU A 222 14.09 -11.06 8.12
CA LEU A 222 14.46 -11.83 6.93
C LEU A 222 15.62 -12.78 7.19
N ASN A 223 16.63 -12.34 7.95
CA ASN A 223 17.78 -13.18 8.29
C ASN A 223 17.40 -14.37 9.18
N LEU A 224 16.42 -14.19 10.06
CA LEU A 224 15.94 -15.27 10.95
C LEU A 224 15.02 -16.25 10.22
N SER A 225 14.28 -15.79 9.24
CA SER A 225 13.46 -16.64 8.35
C SER A 225 14.32 -17.57 7.48
N ARG A 226 15.54 -17.14 7.11
CA ARG A 226 16.50 -17.96 6.36
C ARG A 226 17.19 -19.05 7.19
N LEU A 227 17.25 -18.88 8.52
CA LEU A 227 18.03 -19.77 9.40
C LEU A 227 17.22 -20.92 10.02
N GLY A 228 15.89 -20.97 9.88
CA GLY A 228 15.08 -21.95 10.59
C GLY A 228 13.89 -22.57 9.85
N ILE A 229 13.58 -22.14 8.64
CA ILE A 229 12.32 -22.52 8.00
C ILE A 229 12.49 -23.15 6.61
N ILE A 230 13.68 -23.16 6.07
CA ILE A 230 13.99 -23.89 4.82
C ILE A 230 15.11 -24.86 5.12
N SER A 231 14.75 -26.09 5.44
CA SER A 231 15.64 -27.22 5.23
C SER A 231 15.77 -27.46 3.72
N PRO A 232 16.98 -27.77 3.24
CA PRO A 232 17.23 -28.04 1.83
C PRO A 232 16.39 -29.21 1.32
#